data_931894539c87c22de8f6212ca9d431ec
#
_entry.id   931894539c87c22de8f6212ca9d431ec
#
_cell.length_a   1.000
_cell.length_b   1.000
_cell.length_c   1.000
_cell.angle_alpha   90.00
_cell.angle_beta   90.00
_cell.angle_gamma   90.00
#
_symmetry.space_group_name_H-M   'P 1'
#
loop_
_entity.id
_entity.type
_entity.pdbx_description
1 polymer ?
#
loop_
_entity_poly.entity_id
_entity_poly.type
_entity_poly.pdbx_seq_one_letter_code
_entity_poly.pdbx_strand_id
1 'polypeptide(L)'
;MLFHQLFDKNSSTYTYLIASAKGREALIIDPVLENIEQYIKLLNELDLKLVKVIDTHIHADHITAASKLKNKTNCTTIMGEHTPSDAVEIKVKDNEIIYVDKLEIKVIY
;
A
#
# COMPACT_ATOMS: atom_id res chain seq x y z
N MET A 1 -12.27 -11.75 -3.90
CA MET A 1 -11.24 -10.83 -3.40
C MET A 1 -9.87 -11.46 -3.54
N LEU A 2 -8.90 -10.72 -4.07
CA LEU A 2 -7.50 -11.14 -4.10
C LEU A 2 -6.80 -10.60 -2.87
N PHE A 3 -6.06 -11.48 -2.19
CA PHE A 3 -5.30 -11.13 -1.00
C PHE A 3 -3.98 -11.88 -1.02
N HIS A 4 -2.87 -11.15 -1.11
CA HIS A 4 -1.52 -11.71 -1.08
C HIS A 4 -0.76 -11.16 0.11
N GLN A 5 -0.20 -12.04 0.92
CA GLN A 5 0.69 -11.69 2.00
C GLN A 5 2.13 -11.99 1.55
N LEU A 6 2.98 -10.97 1.59
CA LEU A 6 4.38 -11.06 1.19
C LEU A 6 5.25 -10.77 2.41
N PHE A 7 6.26 -11.57 2.64
CA PHE A 7 7.14 -11.41 3.79
C PHE A 7 8.56 -11.07 3.36
N ASP A 8 9.11 -9.98 3.93
CA ASP A 8 10.50 -9.62 3.74
C ASP A 8 11.32 -10.06 4.96
N LYS A 9 12.25 -10.99 4.76
CA LYS A 9 13.07 -11.55 5.82
C LYS A 9 14.01 -10.54 6.44
N ASN A 10 14.56 -9.63 5.64
CA ASN A 10 15.58 -8.69 6.10
C ASN A 10 15.01 -7.65 7.05
N SER A 11 13.79 -7.18 6.80
CA SER A 11 13.12 -6.19 7.64
C SER A 11 12.06 -6.78 8.56
N SER A 12 11.77 -8.08 8.42
CA SER A 12 10.68 -8.77 9.14
C SER A 12 9.33 -8.10 8.91
N THR A 13 9.12 -7.58 7.70
CA THR A 13 7.89 -6.84 7.34
C THR A 13 6.96 -7.73 6.53
N TYR A 14 5.69 -7.69 6.89
CA TYR A 14 4.62 -8.25 6.06
C TYR A 14 4.03 -7.14 5.19
N THR A 15 3.98 -7.39 3.89
CA THR A 15 3.34 -6.52 2.91
C THR A 15 2.10 -7.21 2.39
N TYR A 16 1.01 -6.46 2.25
CA TYR A 16 -0.26 -7.02 1.78
C TYR A 16 -0.66 -6.36 0.47
N LEU A 17 -1.07 -7.18 -0.49
CA LEU A 17 -1.68 -6.72 -1.74
C LEU A 17 -3.14 -7.15 -1.73
N ILE A 18 -4.04 -6.19 -1.86
CA ILE A 18 -5.50 -6.44 -1.78
C ILE A 18 -6.18 -5.83 -2.99
N ALA A 19 -7.05 -6.62 -3.63
CA ALA A 19 -7.89 -6.17 -4.75
C ALA A 19 -9.22 -6.91 -4.72
N SER A 20 -10.24 -6.34 -5.36
CA SER A 20 -11.55 -7.00 -5.44
C SER A 20 -11.49 -8.24 -6.33
N ALA A 21 -10.75 -8.15 -7.44
CA ALA A 21 -10.54 -9.25 -8.39
C ALA A 21 -9.38 -8.94 -9.30
N LYS A 22 -8.92 -9.93 -10.07
CA LYS A 22 -7.95 -9.74 -11.13
C LYS A 22 -8.49 -8.72 -12.15
N GLY A 23 -7.62 -7.87 -12.65
CA GLY A 23 -7.99 -6.84 -13.62
C GLY A 23 -8.62 -5.59 -13.03
N ARG A 24 -8.68 -5.47 -11.70
CA ARG A 24 -9.31 -4.35 -10.99
C ARG A 24 -8.29 -3.50 -10.25
N GLU A 25 -8.79 -2.54 -9.47
CA GLU A 25 -7.94 -1.68 -8.65
C GLU A 25 -7.42 -2.40 -7.42
N ALA A 26 -6.23 -2.02 -6.98
CA ALA A 26 -5.56 -2.65 -5.85
C ALA A 26 -4.97 -1.63 -4.88
N LEU A 27 -4.72 -2.08 -3.66
CA LEU A 27 -3.91 -1.35 -2.69
C LEU A 27 -2.79 -2.24 -2.17
N ILE A 28 -1.71 -1.60 -1.73
CA ILE A 28 -0.59 -2.27 -1.06
C ILE A 28 -0.44 -1.66 0.33
N ILE A 29 -0.24 -2.52 1.33
CA ILE A 29 -0.01 -2.13 2.72
C ILE A 29 1.43 -2.47 3.11
N ASP A 30 2.15 -1.50 3.65
CA ASP A 30 3.52 -1.62 4.17
C ASP A 30 4.54 -2.17 3.16
N PRO A 31 4.70 -1.52 2.00
CA PRO A 31 5.70 -1.95 1.03
C PRO A 31 7.13 -1.75 1.55
N VAL A 32 8.02 -2.64 1.13
CA VAL A 32 9.46 -2.59 1.43
C VAL A 32 10.21 -2.10 0.19
N LEU A 33 11.09 -1.10 0.37
CA LEU A 33 11.79 -0.44 -0.73
C LEU A 33 12.53 -1.42 -1.65
N GLU A 34 13.23 -2.39 -1.08
CA GLU A 34 14.02 -3.35 -1.83
C GLU A 34 13.18 -4.29 -2.69
N ASN A 35 11.87 -4.36 -2.45
CA ASN A 35 10.97 -5.29 -3.14
C ASN A 35 10.05 -4.60 -4.15
N ILE A 36 10.29 -3.35 -4.49
CA ILE A 36 9.42 -2.57 -5.40
C ILE A 36 9.23 -3.28 -6.74
N GLU A 37 10.29 -3.78 -7.35
CA GLU A 37 10.20 -4.46 -8.65
C GLU A 37 9.34 -5.73 -8.55
N GLN A 38 9.41 -6.42 -7.42
CA GLN A 38 8.60 -7.60 -7.17
C GLN A 38 7.10 -7.26 -7.09
N TYR A 39 6.76 -6.13 -6.44
CA TYR A 39 5.38 -5.67 -6.38
C TYR A 39 4.86 -5.28 -7.77
N ILE A 40 5.66 -4.56 -8.54
CA ILE A 40 5.28 -4.16 -9.91
C ILE A 40 5.05 -5.39 -10.79
N LYS A 41 5.92 -6.38 -10.69
CA LYS A 41 5.76 -7.64 -11.42
C LYS A 41 4.46 -8.34 -11.07
N LEU A 42 4.14 -8.43 -9.78
CA LEU A 42 2.91 -9.07 -9.31
C LEU A 42 1.67 -8.31 -9.79
N LEU A 43 1.68 -6.98 -9.73
CA LEU A 43 0.58 -6.15 -10.23
C LEU A 43 0.36 -6.42 -11.72
N ASN A 44 1.42 -6.51 -12.50
CA ASN A 44 1.32 -6.77 -13.95
C ASN A 44 0.80 -8.19 -14.23
N GLU A 45 1.26 -9.18 -13.48
CA GLU A 45 0.81 -10.57 -13.66
C GLU A 45 -0.68 -10.73 -13.37
N LEU A 46 -1.20 -9.98 -12.41
CA LEU A 46 -2.61 -10.02 -12.01
C LEU A 46 -3.45 -8.97 -12.73
N ASP A 47 -2.83 -8.19 -13.61
CA ASP A 47 -3.47 -7.10 -14.36
C ASP A 47 -4.17 -6.11 -13.42
N LEU A 48 -3.50 -5.75 -12.32
CA LEU A 48 -4.04 -4.84 -11.32
C LEU A 48 -3.53 -3.41 -11.52
N LYS A 49 -4.40 -2.44 -11.27
CA LYS A 49 -4.02 -1.03 -11.21
C LYS A 49 -3.86 -0.62 -9.74
N LEU A 50 -2.63 -0.32 -9.34
CA LEU A 50 -2.37 0.16 -7.99
C LEU A 50 -2.88 1.59 -7.84
N VAL A 51 -3.81 1.80 -6.93
CA VAL A 51 -4.42 3.12 -6.71
C VAL A 51 -4.08 3.70 -5.35
N LYS A 52 -3.76 2.87 -4.36
CA LYS A 52 -3.46 3.33 -3.00
C LYS A 52 -2.33 2.52 -2.39
N VAL A 53 -1.46 3.21 -1.63
CA VAL A 53 -0.44 2.60 -0.79
C VAL A 53 -0.66 3.09 0.64
N ILE A 54 -0.71 2.16 1.58
CA ILE A 54 -0.93 2.47 2.99
C ILE A 54 0.30 2.04 3.80
N ASP A 55 0.84 2.95 4.60
CA ASP A 55 1.89 2.64 5.56
C ASP A 55 1.30 2.67 6.97
N THR A 56 1.46 1.57 7.71
CA THR A 56 1.00 1.45 9.09
C THR A 56 2.05 1.90 10.10
N HIS A 57 3.31 2.01 9.67
CA HIS A 57 4.44 2.39 10.51
C HIS A 57 5.23 3.52 9.88
N ILE A 58 5.84 4.35 10.72
CA ILE A 58 6.72 5.42 10.26
C ILE A 58 8.14 4.89 10.19
N HIS A 59 8.54 4.48 9.00
CA HIS A 59 9.92 4.09 8.69
C HIS A 59 10.35 4.83 7.44
N ALA A 60 11.59 5.30 7.41
CA ALA A 60 12.12 5.99 6.24
C ALA A 60 12.01 5.13 4.98
N ASP A 61 12.28 3.83 5.12
CA ASP A 61 12.20 2.88 4.01
C ASP A 61 10.78 2.74 3.47
N HIS A 62 9.78 2.75 4.34
CA HIS A 62 8.37 2.65 3.94
C HIS A 62 7.92 3.90 3.19
N ILE A 63 8.30 5.08 3.68
CA ILE A 63 7.98 6.34 3.00
C ILE A 63 8.63 6.37 1.62
N THR A 64 9.89 5.92 1.50
CA THR A 64 10.60 5.85 0.24
C THR A 64 9.96 4.84 -0.72
N ALA A 65 9.52 3.70 -0.19
CA ALA A 65 8.82 2.69 -0.98
C ALA A 65 7.51 3.23 -1.53
N ALA A 66 6.72 3.92 -0.70
CA ALA A 66 5.47 4.54 -1.13
C ALA A 66 5.71 5.57 -2.22
N SER A 67 6.75 6.41 -2.07
CA SER A 67 7.11 7.42 -3.06
C SER A 67 7.50 6.79 -4.39
N LYS A 68 8.28 5.71 -4.37
CA LYS A 68 8.64 4.99 -5.60
C LYS A 68 7.44 4.36 -6.28
N LEU A 69 6.54 3.76 -5.52
CA LEU A 69 5.30 3.19 -6.07
C LEU A 69 4.43 4.29 -6.67
N LYS A 70 4.34 5.43 -6.02
CA LYS A 70 3.62 6.58 -6.56
C LYS A 70 4.21 7.03 -7.89
N ASN A 71 5.54 7.14 -7.99
CA ASN A 71 6.20 7.55 -9.23
C ASN A 71 5.95 6.56 -10.37
N LYS A 72 5.88 5.26 -10.06
CA LYS A 72 5.69 4.21 -11.07
C LYS A 72 4.22 3.97 -11.44
N THR A 73 3.27 4.23 -10.53
CA THR A 73 1.86 3.86 -10.71
C THR A 73 0.91 5.03 -10.58
N ASN A 74 1.37 6.17 -10.11
CA ASN A 74 0.55 7.34 -9.82
C ASN A 74 -0.51 7.08 -8.75
N CYS A 75 -0.21 6.18 -7.81
CA CYS A 75 -1.10 5.86 -6.70
C CYS A 75 -1.10 6.96 -5.62
N THR A 76 -2.10 6.93 -4.74
CA THR A 76 -2.20 7.84 -3.59
C THR A 76 -1.56 7.20 -2.37
N THR A 77 -0.76 7.98 -1.62
CA THR A 77 -0.10 7.51 -0.40
C THR A 77 -0.92 7.89 0.84
N ILE A 78 -1.08 6.93 1.75
CA ILE A 78 -1.94 7.07 2.93
C ILE A 78 -1.18 6.63 4.19
N MET A 79 -1.28 7.44 5.26
CA MET A 79 -0.75 7.08 6.59
C MET A 79 -1.74 7.52 7.67
N GLY A 80 -1.53 7.06 8.91
CA GLY A 80 -2.35 7.48 10.04
C GLY A 80 -2.25 8.97 10.34
N GLU A 81 -3.29 9.56 10.92
CA GLU A 81 -3.35 11.00 11.18
C GLU A 81 -2.27 11.50 12.14
N HIS A 82 -1.75 10.62 13.01
CA HIS A 82 -0.69 10.98 13.96
C HIS A 82 0.72 10.91 13.39
N THR A 83 0.83 10.63 12.09
CA THR A 83 2.12 10.55 11.40
C THR A 83 2.70 11.95 11.24
N PRO A 84 3.95 12.20 11.69
CA PRO A 84 4.56 13.53 11.56
C PRO A 84 5.06 13.86 10.16
N SER A 85 5.05 12.90 9.23
CA SER A 85 5.57 13.12 7.89
C SER A 85 4.62 13.92 7.02
N ASP A 86 5.15 14.92 6.32
CA ASP A 86 4.42 15.67 5.31
C ASP A 86 4.53 15.05 3.92
N ALA A 87 5.24 13.93 3.81
CA ALA A 87 5.48 13.25 2.52
C ALA A 87 4.28 12.45 2.02
N VAL A 88 3.28 12.23 2.86
CA VAL A 88 2.07 11.47 2.49
C VAL A 88 0.93 12.39 2.10
N GLU A 89 0.13 11.96 1.13
CA GLU A 89 -0.97 12.77 0.59
C GLU A 89 -2.20 12.77 1.50
N ILE A 90 -2.47 11.64 2.15
CA ILE A 90 -3.67 11.46 2.97
C ILE A 90 -3.29 10.88 4.32
N LYS A 91 -3.79 11.51 5.39
CA LYS A 91 -3.68 11.00 6.76
C LYS A 91 -5.06 10.57 7.21
N VAL A 92 -5.19 9.35 7.73
CA VAL A 92 -6.48 8.77 8.09
C VAL A 92 -6.62 8.64 9.61
N LYS A 93 -7.86 8.76 10.07
CA LYS A 93 -8.24 8.67 11.47
C LYS A 93 -8.68 7.25 11.82
N ASP A 94 -8.69 6.95 13.12
CA ASP A 94 -9.29 5.71 13.62
C ASP A 94 -10.76 5.61 13.18
N ASN A 95 -11.19 4.41 12.79
CA ASN A 95 -12.52 4.11 12.27
C ASN A 95 -12.83 4.71 10.89
N GLU A 96 -11.91 5.41 10.27
CA GLU A 96 -12.11 5.91 8.91
C GLU A 96 -12.09 4.74 7.92
N ILE A 97 -12.89 4.83 6.86
CA ILE A 97 -12.98 3.79 5.84
C ILE A 97 -12.24 4.23 4.59
N ILE A 98 -11.37 3.36 4.09
CA ILE A 98 -10.63 3.55 2.83
C ILE A 98 -11.27 2.64 1.79
N TYR A 99 -11.55 3.20 0.60
CA TYR A 99 -12.19 2.44 -0.47
C TYR A 99 -11.17 2.10 -1.55
N VAL A 100 -11.22 0.85 -2.00
CA VAL A 100 -10.54 0.39 -3.21
C VAL A 100 -11.55 -0.37 -4.02
N ASP A 101 -11.97 0.21 -5.15
CA ASP A 101 -13.04 -0.34 -5.95
C ASP A 101 -14.29 -0.49 -5.06
N LYS A 102 -14.81 -1.70 -4.91
CA LYS A 102 -15.97 -1.97 -4.04
C LYS A 102 -15.57 -2.43 -2.63
N LEU A 103 -14.27 -2.55 -2.36
CA LEU A 103 -13.79 -2.98 -1.05
C LEU A 103 -13.76 -1.81 -0.07
N GLU A 104 -14.18 -2.08 1.16
CA GLU A 104 -14.10 -1.15 2.27
C GLU A 104 -13.05 -1.65 3.25
N ILE A 105 -12.10 -0.79 3.61
CA ILE A 105 -11.03 -1.13 4.55
C ILE A 105 -11.11 -0.15 5.71
N LYS A 106 -11.43 -0.68 6.89
CA LYS A 106 -11.58 0.14 8.09
C LYS A 106 -10.22 0.31 8.77
N VAL A 107 -9.90 1.56 9.11
CA VAL A 107 -8.67 1.88 9.85
C VAL A 107 -8.92 1.66 11.33
N ILE A 108 -8.07 0.86 11.98
CA ILE A 108 -8.12 0.59 13.42
C ILE A 108 -6.72 0.87 13.98
N TYR A 109 -6.66 1.79 14.91
CA TYR A 109 -5.41 2.08 15.63
C TYR A 109 -5.28 1.24 16.89
#